data_a805eaa3eac4871b514c785798d3b2aa
#
_entry.id   a805eaa3eac4871b514c785798d3b2aa
#
_cell.length_a   1.000
_cell.length_b   1.000
_cell.length_c   1.000
_cell.angle_alpha   90.00
_cell.angle_beta   90.00
_cell.angle_gamma   90.00
#
_symmetry.space_group_name_H-M   'P 1'
#
loop_
_entity.id
_entity.type
_entity.pdbx_description
1 polymer ?
#
loop_
_entity_poly.entity_id
_entity_poly.type
_entity_poly.pdbx_seq_one_letter_code
_entity_poly.pdbx_strand_id
1 'polypeptide(L)'
;MESKKYTQFGTFIAIIMSVLLVIAASLLIKHGFSANQETYLYAFLVLVFLACLLTFYKLTIIVDSTTVSFKLGIGLLGRSYEISEIKSCNPVKNLWIYGVGIHIYKLPNSWLYNVSGSKAIELRFKDSSKVVRIGTNQPDEVVAVIRELTGTHLEEINNMPEYKIQSQIRNTIIFIAAVGAIIWGFSYYESRPITVNIKETQFEITGDYGFSRDYSDIAAIDTITQMPNIEWKTDGFAARGVCKGYFKLTEVGGACLFIDFKVSPFVRLVLKSGQVIYFNLKDRQSTIEVFDKLKAKTK
;
A
#
# COMPACT_ATOMS: atom_id res chain seq x y z
N MET A 1 -30.14 -28.51 21.47
CA MET A 1 -29.92 -28.55 20.02
C MET A 1 -28.44 -28.47 19.76
N GLU A 2 -27.90 -29.32 18.91
CA GLU A 2 -26.47 -29.28 18.58
C GLU A 2 -26.12 -28.02 17.79
N SER A 3 -24.99 -27.38 18.10
CA SER A 3 -24.59 -26.14 17.42
C SER A 3 -24.28 -26.39 15.94
N LYS A 4 -24.86 -25.60 15.03
CA LYS A 4 -24.56 -25.67 13.60
C LYS A 4 -23.43 -24.72 13.25
N LYS A 5 -22.47 -25.18 12.41
CA LYS A 5 -21.29 -24.43 12.01
C LYS A 5 -21.24 -24.27 10.49
N TYR A 6 -21.04 -23.03 10.02
CA TYR A 6 -20.91 -22.67 8.61
C TYR A 6 -19.57 -21.98 8.40
N THR A 7 -18.72 -22.57 7.59
CA THR A 7 -17.37 -22.05 7.37
C THR A 7 -17.19 -21.61 5.92
N GLN A 8 -16.73 -20.40 5.73
CA GLN A 8 -16.33 -19.85 4.45
C GLN A 8 -14.80 -19.62 4.44
N PHE A 9 -14.12 -20.13 3.42
CA PHE A 9 -12.68 -19.93 3.26
C PHE A 9 -12.38 -18.71 2.40
N GLY A 10 -11.43 -17.88 2.87
CA GLY A 10 -10.88 -16.75 2.17
C GLY A 10 -9.69 -17.16 1.28
N THR A 11 -9.89 -18.10 0.36
CA THR A 11 -8.81 -18.70 -0.44
C THR A 11 -7.97 -17.66 -1.17
N PHE A 12 -8.64 -16.68 -1.81
CA PHE A 12 -7.95 -15.63 -2.57
C PHE A 12 -7.03 -14.78 -1.68
N ILE A 13 -7.56 -14.30 -0.55
CA ILE A 13 -6.76 -13.50 0.40
C ILE A 13 -5.65 -14.33 1.04
N ALA A 14 -5.92 -15.61 1.34
CA ALA A 14 -4.92 -16.51 1.90
C ALA A 14 -3.74 -16.71 0.93
N ILE A 15 -4.01 -16.91 -0.36
CA ILE A 15 -2.96 -17.02 -1.37
C ILE A 15 -2.13 -15.73 -1.45
N ILE A 16 -2.77 -14.57 -1.56
CA ILE A 16 -2.06 -13.28 -1.67
C ILE A 16 -1.20 -13.04 -0.42
N MET A 17 -1.77 -13.21 0.79
CA MET A 17 -1.02 -13.00 2.02
C MET A 17 0.13 -13.99 2.18
N SER A 18 -0.02 -15.24 1.73
CA SER A 18 1.06 -16.23 1.75
C SER A 18 2.19 -15.85 0.80
N VAL A 19 1.88 -15.38 -0.41
CA VAL A 19 2.89 -14.92 -1.37
C VAL A 19 3.65 -13.71 -0.82
N LEU A 20 2.94 -12.71 -0.29
CA LEU A 20 3.56 -11.52 0.31
C LEU A 20 4.42 -11.89 1.53
N LEU A 21 3.96 -12.84 2.34
CA LEU A 21 4.72 -13.35 3.50
C LEU A 21 6.03 -14.00 3.06
N VAL A 22 5.99 -14.85 2.01
CA VAL A 22 7.19 -15.49 1.47
C VAL A 22 8.17 -14.46 0.90
N ILE A 23 7.67 -13.45 0.18
CA ILE A 23 8.50 -12.36 -0.35
C ILE A 23 9.16 -11.58 0.80
N ALA A 24 8.39 -11.15 1.79
CA ALA A 24 8.91 -10.40 2.94
C ALA A 24 9.94 -11.22 3.75
N ALA A 25 9.67 -12.51 3.99
CA ALA A 25 10.60 -13.42 4.67
C ALA A 25 11.90 -13.63 3.85
N SER A 26 11.79 -13.77 2.53
CA SER A 26 12.97 -13.91 1.66
C SER A 26 13.84 -12.65 1.67
N LEU A 27 13.23 -11.46 1.68
CA LEU A 27 13.94 -10.19 1.80
C LEU A 27 14.62 -10.06 3.18
N LEU A 28 13.93 -10.43 4.26
CA LEU A 28 14.51 -10.44 5.61
C LEU A 28 15.72 -11.37 5.71
N ILE A 29 15.65 -12.58 5.14
CA ILE A 29 16.75 -13.53 5.13
C ILE A 29 17.92 -12.99 4.30
N LYS A 30 17.64 -12.43 3.11
CA LYS A 30 18.66 -11.87 2.20
C LYS A 30 19.44 -10.72 2.81
N HIS A 31 18.77 -9.83 3.53
CA HIS A 31 19.40 -8.66 4.19
C HIS A 31 20.06 -9.02 5.52
N GLY A 32 19.86 -10.24 6.02
CA GLY A 32 20.38 -10.68 7.31
C GLY A 32 19.66 -10.05 8.50
N PHE A 33 20.08 -10.45 9.71
CA PHE A 33 19.50 -9.96 10.97
C PHE A 33 20.30 -8.81 11.58
N SER A 34 20.93 -7.98 10.74
CA SER A 34 21.63 -6.78 11.24
C SER A 34 20.61 -5.74 11.72
N ALA A 35 20.95 -5.04 12.81
CA ALA A 35 20.08 -4.02 13.41
C ALA A 35 20.09 -2.74 12.54
N ASN A 36 19.47 -2.78 11.38
CA ASN A 36 19.29 -1.65 10.47
C ASN A 36 17.79 -1.41 10.17
N GLN A 37 17.48 -0.26 9.62
CA GLN A 37 16.11 0.17 9.35
C GLN A 37 15.38 -0.78 8.38
N GLU A 38 16.07 -1.34 7.39
CA GLU A 38 15.48 -2.26 6.42
C GLU A 38 15.10 -3.60 7.06
N THR A 39 15.95 -4.15 7.93
CA THR A 39 15.64 -5.37 8.68
C THR A 39 14.40 -5.22 9.55
N TYR A 40 14.25 -4.11 10.25
CA TYR A 40 13.04 -3.82 11.04
C TYR A 40 11.79 -3.71 10.16
N LEU A 41 11.90 -3.08 8.99
CA LEU A 41 10.80 -2.97 8.03
C LEU A 41 10.36 -4.35 7.55
N TYR A 42 11.29 -5.20 7.10
CA TYR A 42 10.95 -6.55 6.62
C TYR A 42 10.40 -7.45 7.73
N ALA A 43 10.96 -7.39 8.93
CA ALA A 43 10.43 -8.10 10.08
C ALA A 43 9.00 -7.66 10.43
N PHE A 44 8.73 -6.35 10.39
CA PHE A 44 7.37 -5.81 10.58
C PHE A 44 6.41 -6.31 9.50
N LEU A 45 6.81 -6.30 8.22
CA LEU A 45 5.98 -6.81 7.11
C LEU A 45 5.67 -8.30 7.27
N VAL A 46 6.63 -9.12 7.69
CA VAL A 46 6.41 -10.54 7.99
C VAL A 46 5.34 -10.71 9.07
N LEU A 47 5.43 -9.95 10.17
CA LEU A 47 4.44 -10.00 11.25
C LEU A 47 3.05 -9.57 10.78
N VAL A 48 2.96 -8.50 10.00
CA VAL A 48 1.69 -7.98 9.46
C VAL A 48 1.05 -9.01 8.52
N PHE A 49 1.79 -9.54 7.56
CA PHE A 49 1.22 -10.51 6.60
C PHE A 49 0.83 -11.81 7.27
N LEU A 50 1.61 -12.28 8.25
CA LEU A 50 1.26 -13.45 9.07
C LEU A 50 -0.02 -13.20 9.89
N ALA A 51 -0.14 -12.05 10.55
CA ALA A 51 -1.32 -11.69 11.31
C ALA A 51 -2.57 -11.59 10.42
N CYS A 52 -2.45 -10.98 9.23
CA CYS A 52 -3.53 -10.91 8.24
C CYS A 52 -3.92 -12.31 7.75
N LEU A 53 -2.96 -13.17 7.44
CA LEU A 53 -3.21 -14.55 7.01
C LEU A 53 -3.98 -15.32 8.10
N LEU A 54 -3.48 -15.31 9.33
CA LEU A 54 -4.11 -16.00 10.47
C LEU A 54 -5.50 -15.46 10.81
N THR A 55 -5.79 -14.20 10.49
CA THR A 55 -7.09 -13.58 10.76
C THR A 55 -8.10 -13.82 9.65
N PHE A 56 -7.71 -13.75 8.37
CA PHE A 56 -8.66 -13.66 7.25
C PHE A 56 -8.73 -14.91 6.36
N TYR A 57 -8.02 -16.01 6.67
CA TYR A 57 -8.07 -17.23 5.85
C TYR A 57 -9.40 -17.97 5.90
N LYS A 58 -10.20 -17.76 6.97
CA LYS A 58 -11.57 -18.30 7.08
C LYS A 58 -12.46 -17.43 7.96
N LEU A 59 -13.78 -17.56 7.77
CA LEU A 59 -14.84 -17.03 8.62
C LEU A 59 -15.78 -18.18 8.97
N THR A 60 -16.02 -18.40 10.26
CA THR A 60 -16.93 -19.45 10.74
C THR A 60 -18.08 -18.80 11.50
N ILE A 61 -19.31 -19.08 11.06
CA ILE A 61 -20.55 -18.72 11.78
C ILE A 61 -20.95 -19.93 12.59
N ILE A 62 -21.31 -19.72 13.84
CA ILE A 62 -21.79 -20.76 14.77
C ILE A 62 -23.15 -20.29 15.26
N VAL A 63 -24.16 -21.11 15.02
CA VAL A 63 -25.54 -20.89 15.51
C VAL A 63 -25.84 -21.96 16.53
N ASP A 64 -26.11 -21.55 17.75
CA ASP A 64 -26.59 -22.42 18.83
C ASP A 64 -28.01 -22.01 19.26
N SER A 65 -28.54 -22.64 20.30
CA SER A 65 -29.92 -22.40 20.76
C SER A 65 -30.19 -20.98 21.27
N THR A 66 -29.17 -20.22 21.64
CA THR A 66 -29.28 -18.89 22.25
C THR A 66 -28.52 -17.82 21.55
N THR A 67 -27.47 -18.17 20.79
CA THR A 67 -26.58 -17.17 20.18
C THR A 67 -26.26 -17.45 18.71
N VAL A 68 -26.01 -16.36 17.98
CA VAL A 68 -25.34 -16.35 16.68
C VAL A 68 -23.99 -15.72 16.87
N SER A 69 -22.94 -16.51 16.68
CA SER A 69 -21.58 -16.05 16.83
C SER A 69 -20.78 -16.25 15.54
N PHE A 70 -19.74 -15.45 15.36
CA PHE A 70 -18.78 -15.67 14.27
C PHE A 70 -17.35 -15.51 14.78
N LYS A 71 -16.43 -16.19 14.11
CA LYS A 71 -14.98 -16.14 14.35
C LYS A 71 -14.23 -16.02 13.05
N LEU A 72 -13.26 -15.09 13.01
CA LEU A 72 -12.33 -14.92 11.92
C LEU A 72 -11.04 -15.71 12.18
N GLY A 73 -10.55 -16.40 11.17
CA GLY A 73 -9.29 -17.14 11.20
C GLY A 73 -9.19 -18.14 12.35
N ILE A 74 -8.13 -17.98 13.12
CA ILE A 74 -7.89 -18.81 14.34
C ILE A 74 -8.79 -18.41 15.53
N GLY A 75 -9.65 -17.39 15.37
CA GLY A 75 -10.62 -16.99 16.38
C GLY A 75 -10.20 -15.82 17.27
N LEU A 76 -9.12 -15.10 16.92
CA LEU A 76 -8.70 -13.89 17.63
C LEU A 76 -9.73 -12.77 17.53
N LEU A 77 -10.43 -12.69 16.40
CA LEU A 77 -11.50 -11.73 16.16
C LEU A 77 -12.82 -12.49 15.98
N GLY A 78 -13.83 -12.06 16.69
CA GLY A 78 -15.17 -12.64 16.62
C GLY A 78 -16.14 -11.86 17.49
N ARG A 79 -17.43 -12.11 17.30
CA ARG A 79 -18.50 -11.57 18.14
C ARG A 79 -19.61 -12.57 18.27
N SER A 80 -20.37 -12.47 19.37
CA SER A 80 -21.57 -13.24 19.64
C SER A 80 -22.73 -12.27 19.83
N TYR A 81 -23.91 -12.67 19.36
CA TYR A 81 -25.16 -11.92 19.46
C TYR A 81 -26.25 -12.85 19.98
N GLU A 82 -27.03 -12.42 20.95
CA GLU A 82 -28.16 -13.19 21.44
C GLU A 82 -29.27 -13.22 20.40
N ILE A 83 -29.83 -14.41 20.15
CA ILE A 83 -30.95 -14.61 19.21
C ILE A 83 -32.17 -13.79 19.63
N SER A 84 -32.38 -13.64 20.95
CA SER A 84 -33.47 -12.85 21.55
C SER A 84 -33.44 -11.37 21.15
N GLU A 85 -32.24 -10.82 20.89
CA GLU A 85 -32.05 -9.43 20.50
C GLU A 85 -32.23 -9.20 18.98
N ILE A 86 -32.24 -10.27 18.17
CA ILE A 86 -32.35 -10.15 16.73
C ILE A 86 -33.78 -9.79 16.33
N LYS A 87 -33.95 -8.66 15.65
CA LYS A 87 -35.20 -8.19 15.06
C LYS A 87 -35.47 -8.84 13.70
N SER A 88 -34.45 -8.91 12.85
CA SER A 88 -34.54 -9.55 11.53
C SER A 88 -33.22 -10.15 11.08
N CYS A 89 -33.31 -11.25 10.34
CA CYS A 89 -32.18 -11.91 9.71
C CYS A 89 -32.52 -12.23 8.26
N ASN A 90 -31.76 -11.66 7.30
CA ASN A 90 -32.04 -11.81 5.89
C ASN A 90 -30.78 -12.15 5.10
N PRO A 91 -30.89 -12.97 4.03
CA PRO A 91 -29.80 -13.18 3.10
C PRO A 91 -29.60 -11.91 2.27
N VAL A 92 -28.35 -11.48 2.10
CA VAL A 92 -28.00 -10.27 1.34
C VAL A 92 -26.80 -10.50 0.45
N LYS A 93 -26.66 -9.63 -0.56
CA LYS A 93 -25.46 -9.55 -1.40
C LYS A 93 -24.72 -8.25 -1.11
N ASN A 94 -23.46 -8.36 -0.77
CA ASN A 94 -22.54 -7.24 -0.63
C ASN A 94 -22.06 -6.78 -2.00
N LEU A 95 -21.72 -5.51 -2.13
CA LEU A 95 -21.01 -5.03 -3.30
C LEU A 95 -19.59 -5.61 -3.28
N TRP A 96 -19.10 -6.01 -4.45
CA TRP A 96 -17.75 -6.54 -4.63
C TRP A 96 -16.66 -5.60 -4.13
N ILE A 97 -16.93 -4.30 -4.15
CA ILE A 97 -16.05 -3.23 -3.72
C ILE A 97 -15.72 -3.26 -2.22
N TYR A 98 -16.58 -3.84 -1.40
CA TYR A 98 -16.27 -4.02 0.02
C TYR A 98 -15.22 -5.11 0.24
N GLY A 99 -14.99 -5.97 -0.77
CA GLY A 99 -13.92 -6.96 -0.74
C GLY A 99 -13.94 -7.84 0.49
N VAL A 100 -12.73 -8.12 0.98
CA VAL A 100 -12.44 -8.94 2.15
C VAL A 100 -12.03 -8.04 3.31
N GLY A 101 -12.41 -8.41 4.55
CA GLY A 101 -12.01 -7.72 5.75
C GLY A 101 -13.17 -7.34 6.67
N ILE A 102 -12.90 -6.38 7.52
CA ILE A 102 -13.84 -5.77 8.45
C ILE A 102 -14.11 -4.36 7.97
N HIS A 103 -15.37 -4.06 7.65
CA HIS A 103 -15.74 -2.78 7.06
C HIS A 103 -16.91 -2.14 7.79
N ILE A 104 -16.88 -0.81 7.90
CA ILE A 104 -18.05 -0.01 8.22
C ILE A 104 -18.70 0.36 6.89
N TYR A 105 -19.82 -0.26 6.52
CA TYR A 105 -20.41 -0.08 5.20
C TYR A 105 -21.54 0.97 5.17
N LYS A 106 -22.08 1.32 6.34
CA LYS A 106 -23.07 2.39 6.49
C LYS A 106 -22.93 3.02 7.87
N LEU A 107 -22.59 4.29 7.93
CA LEU A 107 -22.49 5.02 9.20
C LEU A 107 -23.86 5.29 9.82
N PRO A 108 -23.96 5.32 11.17
CA PRO A 108 -22.86 5.16 12.13
C PRO A 108 -22.63 3.73 12.61
N ASN A 109 -23.58 2.79 12.50
CA ASN A 109 -23.55 1.51 13.24
C ASN A 109 -23.64 0.25 12.37
N SER A 110 -23.07 0.26 11.16
CA SER A 110 -23.20 -0.87 10.23
C SER A 110 -21.85 -1.54 9.95
N TRP A 111 -21.71 -2.80 10.36
CA TRP A 111 -20.47 -3.55 10.24
C TRP A 111 -20.61 -4.71 9.25
N LEU A 112 -19.60 -4.91 8.43
CA LEU A 112 -19.46 -6.06 7.55
C LEU A 112 -18.18 -6.83 7.90
N TYR A 113 -18.35 -8.14 8.11
CA TYR A 113 -17.27 -9.11 8.32
C TYR A 113 -17.31 -10.08 7.14
N ASN A 114 -16.26 -10.09 6.30
CA ASN A 114 -16.23 -10.93 5.10
C ASN A 114 -14.81 -11.42 4.81
N VAL A 115 -14.67 -12.66 4.35
CA VAL A 115 -13.38 -13.22 3.91
C VAL A 115 -13.38 -13.63 2.45
N SER A 116 -14.58 -13.75 1.81
CA SER A 116 -14.70 -14.16 0.41
C SER A 116 -16.09 -13.86 -0.15
N GLY A 117 -16.17 -13.66 -1.44
CA GLY A 117 -17.44 -13.55 -2.16
C GLY A 117 -18.30 -12.35 -1.76
N SER A 118 -19.53 -12.34 -2.27
CA SER A 118 -20.51 -11.26 -2.06
C SER A 118 -21.70 -11.64 -1.20
N LYS A 119 -21.91 -12.94 -0.94
CA LYS A 119 -23.05 -13.43 -0.16
C LYS A 119 -22.81 -13.22 1.32
N ALA A 120 -23.85 -12.85 2.06
CA ALA A 120 -23.82 -12.63 3.52
C ALA A 120 -25.21 -12.78 4.12
N ILE A 121 -25.28 -12.89 5.45
CA ILE A 121 -26.48 -12.63 6.23
C ILE A 121 -26.42 -11.23 6.81
N GLU A 122 -27.57 -10.57 6.92
CA GLU A 122 -27.73 -9.27 7.58
C GLU A 122 -28.57 -9.47 8.85
N LEU A 123 -27.98 -9.12 9.98
CA LEU A 123 -28.65 -9.11 11.30
C LEU A 123 -29.02 -7.67 11.65
N ARG A 124 -30.27 -7.44 12.06
CA ARG A 124 -30.76 -6.19 12.67
C ARG A 124 -31.26 -6.49 14.07
N PHE A 125 -31.09 -5.56 14.98
CA PHE A 125 -31.37 -5.72 16.40
C PHE A 125 -32.59 -4.90 16.83
N LYS A 126 -33.32 -5.37 17.88
CA LYS A 126 -34.61 -4.79 18.32
C LYS A 126 -34.46 -3.35 18.79
N ASP A 127 -33.57 -3.07 19.71
CA ASP A 127 -33.45 -1.76 20.37
C ASP A 127 -32.22 -0.98 19.91
N SER A 128 -31.79 -1.22 18.68
CA SER A 128 -30.56 -0.61 18.15
C SER A 128 -30.64 -0.37 16.65
N SER A 129 -30.08 0.74 16.20
CA SER A 129 -29.83 1.01 14.77
C SER A 129 -28.66 0.20 14.19
N LYS A 130 -28.06 -0.66 14.99
CA LYS A 130 -26.92 -1.51 14.60
C LYS A 130 -27.36 -2.51 13.54
N VAL A 131 -26.54 -2.63 12.50
CA VAL A 131 -26.69 -3.63 11.46
C VAL A 131 -25.36 -4.36 11.29
N VAL A 132 -25.42 -5.70 11.27
CA VAL A 132 -24.24 -6.53 11.13
C VAL A 132 -24.41 -7.45 9.93
N ARG A 133 -23.46 -7.42 9.01
CA ARG A 133 -23.38 -8.38 7.91
C ARG A 133 -22.23 -9.34 8.15
N ILE A 134 -22.51 -10.61 7.95
CA ILE A 134 -21.52 -11.68 8.11
C ILE A 134 -21.49 -12.49 6.82
N GLY A 135 -20.32 -12.53 6.18
CA GLY A 135 -20.09 -13.26 4.93
C GLY A 135 -20.29 -14.76 5.10
N THR A 136 -20.98 -15.36 4.15
CA THR A 136 -21.18 -16.81 4.10
C THR A 136 -21.54 -17.26 2.68
N ASN A 137 -21.15 -18.48 2.30
CA ASN A 137 -21.54 -19.07 1.03
C ASN A 137 -22.97 -19.65 1.07
N GLN A 138 -23.53 -19.87 2.27
CA GLN A 138 -24.80 -20.52 2.55
C GLN A 138 -25.76 -19.58 3.33
N PRO A 139 -26.07 -18.37 2.83
CA PRO A 139 -26.87 -17.41 3.61
C PRO A 139 -28.29 -17.89 3.87
N ASP A 140 -28.91 -18.58 2.90
CA ASP A 140 -30.28 -19.04 3.03
C ASP A 140 -30.42 -20.13 4.12
N GLU A 141 -29.46 -21.06 4.20
CA GLU A 141 -29.44 -22.10 5.24
C GLU A 141 -29.22 -21.48 6.64
N VAL A 142 -28.27 -20.54 6.77
CA VAL A 142 -28.00 -19.88 8.05
C VAL A 142 -29.24 -19.11 8.51
N VAL A 143 -29.89 -18.38 7.61
CA VAL A 143 -31.12 -17.63 7.91
C VAL A 143 -32.26 -18.57 8.31
N ALA A 144 -32.44 -19.69 7.60
CA ALA A 144 -33.48 -20.68 7.94
C ALA A 144 -33.31 -21.21 9.35
N VAL A 145 -32.08 -21.56 9.75
CA VAL A 145 -31.80 -22.06 11.12
C VAL A 145 -32.04 -20.99 12.18
N ILE A 146 -31.64 -19.73 11.92
CA ILE A 146 -31.89 -18.65 12.88
C ILE A 146 -33.41 -18.38 13.00
N ARG A 147 -34.16 -18.43 11.90
CA ARG A 147 -35.64 -18.29 11.93
C ARG A 147 -36.33 -19.41 12.68
N GLU A 148 -35.90 -20.66 12.50
CA GLU A 148 -36.40 -21.80 13.22
C GLU A 148 -36.21 -21.65 14.75
N LEU A 149 -35.04 -21.16 15.17
CA LEU A 149 -34.70 -20.97 16.57
C LEU A 149 -35.42 -19.79 17.23
N THR A 150 -35.70 -18.73 16.46
CA THR A 150 -36.39 -17.54 16.97
C THR A 150 -37.89 -17.81 17.24
N GLY A 151 -38.50 -18.88 16.68
CA GLY A 151 -39.91 -19.20 16.82
C GLY A 151 -40.89 -18.08 16.42
N THR A 152 -40.38 -16.96 15.95
CA THR A 152 -41.10 -15.76 15.55
C THR A 152 -40.93 -15.55 14.06
N HIS A 153 -41.97 -15.07 13.39
CA HIS A 153 -41.86 -14.48 12.07
C HIS A 153 -40.93 -13.28 12.21
N LEU A 154 -39.63 -13.46 11.95
CA LEU A 154 -38.73 -12.32 11.77
C LEU A 154 -39.32 -11.45 10.66
N GLU A 155 -39.46 -10.15 10.91
CA GLU A 155 -40.01 -9.23 9.93
C GLU A 155 -39.29 -9.44 8.58
N GLU A 156 -40.02 -9.90 7.56
CA GLU A 156 -39.55 -9.86 6.20
C GLU A 156 -39.48 -8.40 5.79
N ILE A 157 -38.31 -7.83 5.81
CA ILE A 157 -38.11 -6.49 5.27
C ILE A 157 -38.06 -6.64 3.76
N ASN A 158 -39.25 -6.68 3.16
CA ASN A 158 -39.44 -6.70 1.70
C ASN A 158 -38.93 -5.43 0.99
N ASN A 159 -38.58 -4.40 1.75
CA ASN A 159 -37.96 -3.18 1.27
C ASN A 159 -36.50 -3.15 1.70
N MET A 160 -35.64 -3.94 1.04
CA MET A 160 -34.23 -3.56 1.00
C MET A 160 -34.18 -2.17 0.34
N PRO A 161 -33.68 -1.12 1.04
CA PRO A 161 -33.43 0.12 0.34
C PRO A 161 -32.50 -0.22 -0.82
N GLU A 162 -32.99 0.03 -2.02
CA GLU A 162 -32.20 -0.09 -3.25
C GLU A 162 -30.98 0.80 -3.03
N TYR A 163 -29.92 0.17 -2.55
CA TYR A 163 -28.70 0.89 -2.23
C TYR A 163 -28.21 1.46 -3.56
N LYS A 164 -28.17 2.78 -3.66
CA LYS A 164 -27.72 3.46 -4.89
C LYS A 164 -26.30 3.02 -5.21
N ILE A 165 -26.18 1.85 -5.82
CA ILE A 165 -24.93 1.24 -6.31
C ILE A 165 -24.10 2.28 -7.06
N GLN A 166 -24.77 3.14 -7.84
CA GLN A 166 -24.16 4.23 -8.58
C GLN A 166 -23.36 5.21 -7.72
N SER A 167 -23.84 5.58 -6.53
CA SER A 167 -23.12 6.55 -5.68
C SER A 167 -21.85 5.98 -5.09
N GLN A 168 -21.82 4.70 -4.78
CA GLN A 168 -20.62 4.05 -4.22
C GLN A 168 -19.59 3.74 -5.28
N ILE A 169 -20.01 3.25 -6.45
CA ILE A 169 -19.11 3.07 -7.59
C ILE A 169 -18.45 4.42 -7.92
N ARG A 170 -19.25 5.48 -8.00
CA ARG A 170 -18.74 6.84 -8.23
C ARG A 170 -17.71 7.25 -7.17
N ASN A 171 -18.02 7.09 -5.89
CA ASN A 171 -17.12 7.50 -4.80
C ASN A 171 -15.81 6.70 -4.80
N THR A 172 -15.85 5.42 -5.17
CA THR A 172 -14.64 4.60 -5.32
C THR A 172 -13.81 5.00 -6.52
N ILE A 173 -14.45 5.28 -7.66
CA ILE A 173 -13.74 5.81 -8.83
C ILE A 173 -13.06 7.13 -8.47
N ILE A 174 -13.77 8.02 -7.76
CA ILE A 174 -13.21 9.31 -7.29
C ILE A 174 -12.01 9.06 -6.36
N PHE A 175 -12.11 8.11 -5.42
CA PHE A 175 -11.02 7.79 -4.51
C PHE A 175 -9.80 7.25 -5.26
N ILE A 176 -9.98 6.30 -6.19
CA ILE A 176 -8.89 5.76 -7.02
C ILE A 176 -8.26 6.86 -7.87
N ALA A 177 -9.09 7.73 -8.47
CA ALA A 177 -8.61 8.86 -9.26
C ALA A 177 -7.81 9.85 -8.39
N ALA A 178 -8.27 10.14 -7.17
CA ALA A 178 -7.56 11.01 -6.23
C ALA A 178 -6.20 10.42 -5.81
N VAL A 179 -6.15 9.13 -5.47
CA VAL A 179 -4.89 8.44 -5.15
C VAL A 179 -3.95 8.45 -6.36
N GLY A 180 -4.47 8.16 -7.56
CA GLY A 180 -3.71 8.24 -8.80
C GLY A 180 -3.15 9.65 -9.07
N ALA A 181 -3.95 10.67 -8.83
CA ALA A 181 -3.53 12.08 -8.99
C ALA A 181 -2.44 12.47 -7.98
N ILE A 182 -2.53 11.99 -6.73
CA ILE A 182 -1.49 12.22 -5.70
C ILE A 182 -0.17 11.55 -6.12
N ILE A 183 -0.20 10.29 -6.54
CA ILE A 183 0.98 9.55 -7.00
C ILE A 183 1.59 10.23 -8.23
N TRP A 184 0.74 10.64 -9.18
CA TRP A 184 1.19 11.35 -10.38
C TRP A 184 1.79 12.71 -10.04
N GLY A 185 1.16 13.49 -9.15
CA GLY A 185 1.63 14.78 -8.68
C GLY A 185 2.98 14.67 -7.95
N PHE A 186 3.13 13.69 -7.07
CA PHE A 186 4.40 13.41 -6.40
C PHE A 186 5.49 13.03 -7.41
N SER A 187 5.20 12.10 -8.33
CA SER A 187 6.14 11.70 -9.37
C SER A 187 6.52 12.86 -10.31
N TYR A 188 5.59 13.78 -10.59
CA TYR A 188 5.86 14.98 -11.36
C TYR A 188 6.74 15.96 -10.59
N TYR A 189 6.48 16.17 -9.31
CA TYR A 189 7.27 17.03 -8.43
C TYR A 189 8.72 16.55 -8.35
N GLU A 190 8.94 15.28 -8.08
CA GLU A 190 10.26 14.65 -8.00
C GLU A 190 11.02 14.67 -9.33
N SER A 191 10.33 14.66 -10.47
CA SER A 191 10.97 14.69 -11.78
C SER A 191 11.38 16.08 -12.25
N ARG A 192 11.18 17.15 -11.45
CA ARG A 192 11.61 18.50 -11.81
C ARG A 192 13.14 18.58 -11.93
N PRO A 193 13.67 19.36 -12.88
CA PRO A 193 15.11 19.58 -12.98
C PRO A 193 15.68 20.14 -11.68
N ILE A 194 16.90 19.77 -11.35
CA ILE A 194 17.65 20.40 -10.26
C ILE A 194 18.13 21.78 -10.65
N THR A 195 18.54 22.56 -9.66
CA THR A 195 19.28 23.80 -9.83
C THR A 195 20.65 23.68 -9.18
N VAL A 196 21.67 24.20 -9.80
CA VAL A 196 23.02 24.29 -9.24
C VAL A 196 23.33 25.75 -8.97
N ASN A 197 23.47 26.11 -7.71
CA ASN A 197 23.83 27.43 -7.25
C ASN A 197 25.37 27.52 -7.11
N ILE A 198 25.98 28.47 -7.81
CA ILE A 198 27.42 28.73 -7.73
C ILE A 198 27.64 29.94 -6.84
N LYS A 199 28.22 29.72 -5.66
CA LYS A 199 28.56 30.71 -4.65
C LYS A 199 30.06 31.10 -4.77
N GLU A 200 30.56 31.95 -3.90
CA GLU A 200 31.96 32.35 -3.93
C GLU A 200 32.94 31.21 -3.67
N THR A 201 32.70 30.43 -2.64
CA THR A 201 33.61 29.37 -2.15
C THR A 201 33.09 27.96 -2.37
N GLN A 202 31.78 27.81 -2.62
CA GLN A 202 31.13 26.52 -2.73
C GLN A 202 30.08 26.48 -3.84
N PHE A 203 29.71 25.28 -4.26
CA PHE A 203 28.52 25.04 -5.07
C PHE A 203 27.47 24.26 -4.30
N GLU A 204 26.23 24.40 -4.69
CA GLU A 204 25.08 23.72 -4.08
C GLU A 204 24.19 23.12 -5.15
N ILE A 205 23.92 21.84 -5.06
CA ILE A 205 22.88 21.17 -5.84
C ILE A 205 21.61 21.20 -5.00
N THR A 206 20.53 21.77 -5.53
CA THR A 206 19.27 21.92 -4.82
C THR A 206 18.33 20.75 -5.10
N GLY A 207 17.35 20.54 -4.20
CA GLY A 207 16.33 19.50 -4.29
C GLY A 207 16.57 18.35 -3.32
N ASP A 208 15.73 17.32 -3.42
CA ASP A 208 15.90 16.13 -2.63
C ASP A 208 17.25 15.46 -2.94
N TYR A 209 17.93 14.98 -1.90
CA TYR A 209 19.32 14.50 -1.96
C TYR A 209 20.36 15.61 -2.29
N GLY A 210 19.94 16.87 -2.37
CA GLY A 210 20.84 18.01 -2.64
C GLY A 210 21.88 18.19 -1.53
N PHE A 211 22.99 18.83 -1.88
CA PHE A 211 24.08 19.09 -0.95
C PHE A 211 24.90 20.30 -1.38
N SER A 212 25.70 20.84 -0.46
CA SER A 212 26.73 21.85 -0.74
C SER A 212 28.13 21.25 -0.57
N ARG A 213 29.09 21.68 -1.41
CA ARG A 213 30.52 21.31 -1.33
C ARG A 213 31.38 22.49 -1.71
N ASP A 214 32.53 22.59 -1.07
CA ASP A 214 33.56 23.55 -1.44
C ASP A 214 34.23 23.14 -2.78
N TYR A 215 34.68 24.12 -3.55
CA TYR A 215 35.40 23.82 -4.79
C TYR A 215 36.70 23.03 -4.52
N SER A 216 37.31 23.26 -3.38
CA SER A 216 38.50 22.55 -2.93
C SER A 216 38.29 21.04 -2.77
N ASP A 217 37.04 20.57 -2.62
CA ASP A 217 36.71 19.15 -2.49
C ASP A 217 36.68 18.42 -3.84
N ILE A 218 36.66 19.16 -4.94
CA ILE A 218 36.62 18.59 -6.29
C ILE A 218 38.00 18.09 -6.67
N ALA A 219 38.13 16.80 -6.99
CA ALA A 219 39.34 16.20 -7.51
C ALA A 219 39.37 16.24 -9.05
N ALA A 220 38.23 16.03 -9.71
CA ALA A 220 38.11 16.10 -11.16
C ALA A 220 36.69 16.51 -11.58
N ILE A 221 36.62 17.22 -12.71
CA ILE A 221 35.36 17.59 -13.36
C ILE A 221 35.47 17.40 -14.86
N ASP A 222 34.54 16.69 -15.45
CA ASP A 222 34.42 16.49 -16.89
C ASP A 222 32.96 16.33 -17.33
N THR A 223 32.75 16.12 -18.63
CA THR A 223 31.43 15.84 -19.20
C THR A 223 31.46 14.51 -19.94
N ILE A 224 30.39 13.77 -19.85
CA ILE A 224 30.17 12.53 -20.60
C ILE A 224 28.87 12.62 -21.38
N THR A 225 28.78 11.93 -22.51
CA THR A 225 27.58 11.89 -23.35
C THR A 225 26.72 10.66 -23.08
N GLN A 226 27.32 9.62 -22.52
CA GLN A 226 26.66 8.36 -22.21
C GLN A 226 26.91 7.98 -20.75
N MET A 227 25.84 7.71 -20.02
CA MET A 227 25.93 7.27 -18.63
C MET A 227 26.38 5.79 -18.53
N PRO A 228 27.20 5.45 -17.54
CA PRO A 228 27.41 4.05 -17.17
C PRO A 228 26.08 3.37 -16.81
N ASN A 229 26.02 2.05 -17.01
CA ASN A 229 24.80 1.29 -16.68
C ASN A 229 24.51 1.34 -15.18
N ILE A 230 23.24 1.57 -14.85
CA ILE A 230 22.75 1.52 -13.47
C ILE A 230 22.44 0.06 -13.13
N GLU A 231 23.14 -0.50 -12.15
CA GLU A 231 22.87 -1.85 -11.64
C GLU A 231 21.63 -1.86 -10.76
N TRP A 232 21.58 -1.00 -9.75
CA TRP A 232 20.41 -0.81 -8.88
C TRP A 232 20.40 0.57 -8.18
N LYS A 233 19.24 0.93 -7.70
CA LYS A 233 19.02 2.10 -6.85
C LYS A 233 19.26 1.71 -5.40
N THR A 234 20.19 2.39 -4.72
CA THR A 234 20.45 2.20 -3.29
C THR A 234 19.46 3.02 -2.46
N ASP A 235 19.36 4.33 -2.75
CA ASP A 235 18.41 5.25 -2.13
C ASP A 235 18.15 6.42 -3.09
N GLY A 236 16.89 6.66 -3.43
CA GLY A 236 16.59 7.74 -4.39
C GLY A 236 15.31 7.56 -5.16
N PHE A 237 15.11 8.48 -6.08
CA PHE A 237 14.02 8.52 -7.04
C PHE A 237 14.49 8.05 -8.42
N ALA A 238 13.72 7.16 -9.06
CA ALA A 238 13.96 6.72 -10.45
C ALA A 238 12.61 6.54 -11.15
N ALA A 239 12.20 7.52 -11.93
CA ALA A 239 11.00 7.45 -12.75
C ALA A 239 11.07 8.43 -13.93
N ARG A 240 10.33 8.13 -15.00
CA ARG A 240 10.15 9.01 -16.19
C ARG A 240 11.47 9.42 -16.89
N GLY A 241 12.53 8.65 -16.71
CA GLY A 241 13.86 8.96 -17.26
C GLY A 241 14.69 9.90 -16.37
N VAL A 242 14.21 10.21 -15.15
CA VAL A 242 14.94 11.01 -14.15
C VAL A 242 15.42 10.11 -13.03
N CYS A 243 16.70 10.29 -12.64
CA CYS A 243 17.30 9.63 -11.48
C CYS A 243 17.88 10.68 -10.53
N LYS A 244 17.50 10.61 -9.23
CA LYS A 244 18.04 11.46 -8.16
C LYS A 244 18.35 10.62 -6.93
N GLY A 245 19.51 10.85 -6.32
CA GLY A 245 19.95 10.13 -5.14
C GLY A 245 21.09 9.14 -5.43
N TYR A 246 21.18 8.07 -4.64
CA TYR A 246 22.31 7.15 -4.64
C TYR A 246 22.00 5.88 -5.44
N PHE A 247 22.93 5.54 -6.33
CA PHE A 247 22.83 4.39 -7.25
C PHE A 247 24.15 3.66 -7.31
N LYS A 248 24.11 2.38 -7.62
CA LYS A 248 25.28 1.61 -7.99
C LYS A 248 25.37 1.50 -9.52
N LEU A 249 26.52 1.88 -10.05
CA LEU A 249 26.86 1.84 -11.49
C LEU A 249 27.87 0.73 -11.76
N THR A 250 27.81 0.11 -12.92
CA THR A 250 28.61 -1.08 -13.28
C THR A 250 30.13 -0.82 -13.18
N GLU A 251 30.64 0.29 -13.66
CA GLU A 251 32.08 0.54 -13.74
C GLU A 251 32.61 1.49 -12.66
N VAL A 252 31.70 2.17 -11.98
CA VAL A 252 32.05 3.27 -11.05
C VAL A 252 31.79 2.89 -9.60
N GLY A 253 30.92 1.90 -9.35
CA GLY A 253 30.45 1.58 -8.01
C GLY A 253 29.34 2.54 -7.55
N GLY A 254 29.42 3.01 -6.30
CA GLY A 254 28.45 3.94 -5.73
C GLY A 254 28.59 5.36 -6.30
N ALA A 255 27.50 5.93 -6.80
CA ALA A 255 27.46 7.29 -7.32
C ALA A 255 26.17 8.00 -6.88
N CYS A 256 26.25 9.34 -6.80
CA CYS A 256 25.07 10.18 -6.59
C CYS A 256 24.64 10.76 -7.95
N LEU A 257 23.37 10.55 -8.30
CA LEU A 257 22.82 10.96 -9.59
C LEU A 257 21.81 12.07 -9.39
N PHE A 258 21.83 13.06 -10.31
CA PHE A 258 20.83 14.11 -10.48
C PHE A 258 20.64 14.33 -11.97
N ILE A 259 20.10 13.33 -12.66
CA ILE A 259 20.12 13.27 -14.13
C ILE A 259 18.71 13.08 -14.71
N ASP A 260 18.52 13.70 -15.88
CA ASP A 260 17.48 13.34 -16.84
C ASP A 260 18.14 12.71 -18.06
N PHE A 261 17.86 11.46 -18.35
CA PHE A 261 18.43 10.74 -19.52
C PHE A 261 18.05 11.33 -20.87
N LYS A 262 17.06 12.23 -20.90
CA LYS A 262 16.64 12.92 -22.13
C LYS A 262 17.55 14.08 -22.50
N VAL A 263 18.40 14.51 -21.58
CA VAL A 263 19.27 15.68 -21.74
C VAL A 263 20.73 15.24 -21.65
N SER A 264 21.52 15.60 -22.66
CA SER A 264 22.98 15.33 -22.74
C SER A 264 23.68 16.63 -23.01
N PRO A 265 24.95 16.85 -22.51
CA PRO A 265 25.78 15.91 -21.75
C PRO A 265 25.43 15.87 -20.27
N PHE A 266 26.07 14.92 -19.56
CA PHE A 266 26.09 14.82 -18.11
C PHE A 266 27.42 15.37 -17.59
N VAL A 267 27.37 16.17 -16.53
CA VAL A 267 28.58 16.57 -15.78
C VAL A 267 28.92 15.49 -14.80
N ARG A 268 30.18 15.04 -14.82
CA ARG A 268 30.75 14.14 -13.84
C ARG A 268 31.67 14.92 -12.91
N LEU A 269 31.38 14.86 -11.61
CA LEU A 269 32.23 15.37 -10.55
C LEU A 269 32.81 14.19 -9.77
N VAL A 270 34.12 14.20 -9.54
CA VAL A 270 34.79 13.28 -8.64
C VAL A 270 35.31 14.09 -7.48
N LEU A 271 34.84 13.77 -6.26
CA LEU A 271 35.33 14.43 -5.05
C LEU A 271 36.62 13.76 -4.54
N LYS A 272 37.42 14.50 -3.77
CA LYS A 272 38.62 13.99 -3.11
C LYS A 272 38.33 12.83 -2.15
N SER A 273 37.10 12.74 -1.65
CA SER A 273 36.60 11.60 -0.86
C SER A 273 36.41 10.30 -1.66
N GLY A 274 36.54 10.36 -2.99
CA GLY A 274 36.21 9.27 -3.90
C GLY A 274 34.74 9.21 -4.34
N GLN A 275 33.86 10.04 -3.81
CA GLN A 275 32.45 10.10 -4.22
C GLN A 275 32.33 10.63 -5.65
N VAL A 276 31.57 9.92 -6.48
CA VAL A 276 31.27 10.33 -7.86
C VAL A 276 29.85 10.87 -7.93
N ILE A 277 29.68 11.99 -8.60
CA ILE A 277 28.39 12.67 -8.77
C ILE A 277 28.18 12.89 -10.25
N TYR A 278 26.97 12.58 -10.73
CA TYR A 278 26.56 12.91 -12.09
C TYR A 278 25.33 13.80 -12.03
N PHE A 279 25.36 14.87 -12.83
CA PHE A 279 24.19 15.72 -12.95
C PHE A 279 24.06 16.31 -14.36
N ASN A 280 22.85 16.69 -14.72
CA ASN A 280 22.55 17.60 -15.80
C ASN A 280 21.39 18.52 -15.38
N LEU A 281 21.21 19.60 -16.13
CA LEU A 281 20.13 20.56 -15.89
C LEU A 281 19.00 20.36 -16.91
N LYS A 282 18.05 21.30 -16.92
CA LYS A 282 16.85 21.24 -17.79
C LYS A 282 17.15 21.11 -19.29
N ASP A 283 18.32 21.58 -19.73
CA ASP A 283 18.75 21.57 -21.12
C ASP A 283 20.29 21.54 -21.25
N ARG A 284 20.76 21.25 -22.47
CA ARG A 284 22.17 21.17 -22.82
C ARG A 284 22.94 22.44 -22.49
N GLN A 285 22.38 23.58 -22.86
CA GLN A 285 23.09 24.86 -22.72
C GLN A 285 23.32 25.20 -21.24
N SER A 286 22.27 25.11 -20.41
CA SER A 286 22.37 25.32 -18.96
C SER A 286 23.37 24.35 -18.30
N THR A 287 23.44 23.11 -18.76
CA THR A 287 24.37 22.09 -18.25
C THR A 287 25.82 22.48 -18.56
N ILE A 288 26.10 22.92 -19.80
CA ILE A 288 27.46 23.35 -20.22
C ILE A 288 27.87 24.64 -19.50
N GLU A 289 26.98 25.63 -19.39
CA GLU A 289 27.27 26.89 -18.69
C GLU A 289 27.65 26.64 -17.21
N VAL A 290 26.96 25.74 -16.52
CA VAL A 290 27.29 25.37 -15.13
C VAL A 290 28.59 24.59 -15.07
N PHE A 291 28.84 23.66 -15.99
CA PHE A 291 30.10 22.95 -16.09
C PHE A 291 31.29 23.93 -16.26
N ASP A 292 31.21 24.87 -17.17
CA ASP A 292 32.30 25.84 -17.41
C ASP A 292 32.56 26.74 -16.19
N LYS A 293 31.51 27.20 -15.52
CA LYS A 293 31.61 27.95 -14.26
C LYS A 293 32.28 27.15 -13.14
N LEU A 294 31.88 25.90 -12.94
CA LEU A 294 32.49 25.00 -11.95
C LEU A 294 33.94 24.74 -12.26
N LYS A 295 34.27 24.43 -13.54
CA LYS A 295 35.62 24.17 -14.00
C LYS A 295 36.56 25.39 -13.83
N ALA A 296 36.04 26.59 -13.99
CA ALA A 296 36.82 27.83 -13.77
C ALA A 296 37.17 28.05 -12.30
N LYS A 297 36.29 27.56 -11.36
CA LYS A 297 36.48 27.70 -9.91
C LYS A 297 37.35 26.59 -9.28
N THR A 298 37.58 25.48 -10.02
CA THR A 298 38.39 24.35 -9.58
C THR A 298 39.86 24.41 -10.04
N LYS A 299 40.23 25.44 -10.77
CA LYS A 299 41.64 25.77 -11.13
C LYS A 299 42.24 26.60 -9.99
#